data_8a1604fd1d358d2dfb084d8901257d35
#
_entry.id   8a1604fd1d358d2dfb084d8901257d35
#
_cell.length_a   1.000
_cell.length_b   1.000
_cell.length_c   1.000
_cell.angle_alpha   90.00
_cell.angle_beta   90.00
_cell.angle_gamma   90.00
#
_symmetry.space_group_name_H-M   'P 1'
#
loop_
_entity.id
_entity.type
_entity.pdbx_description
1 polymer ?
#
loop_
_entity_poly.entity_id
_entity_poly.type
_entity_poly.pdbx_seq_one_letter_code
_entity_poly.pdbx_strand_id
1 'polypeptide(L)'
;MSKKKKILLLSDDMRMSSGIATMSKALVMGTLNEYDWFQVGAAIKHPDKGKVLDLSVDMQKRTGVEDASVKILPWNGYGNADLLRQIMNSEKPDAILHFTDPHYWTWLYDMEHEIRESCPILYYTIWDDLPDPLYNRNYYESCDWLGAISRQTYGIVSRLTSLTDKPTWKPHSDWQVAYVPHGINENEFKPTEVPSDFRNKILAGKEYDFVFFWSNRNIRRKQPSDVIMAFKEFCDKIGKDKA
;
A
#
# COMPACT_ATOMS: atom_id res chain seq x y z
N MET A 1 29.75 -9.11 -8.28
CA MET A 1 28.61 -8.38 -7.69
C MET A 1 28.12 -9.17 -6.48
N SER A 2 27.82 -8.52 -5.36
CA SER A 2 27.18 -9.20 -4.23
C SER A 2 25.78 -9.67 -4.66
N LYS A 3 25.36 -10.84 -4.18
CA LYS A 3 24.01 -11.36 -4.42
C LYS A 3 22.99 -10.36 -3.85
N LYS A 4 21.98 -10.00 -4.63
CA LYS A 4 20.88 -9.14 -4.17
C LYS A 4 20.16 -9.80 -2.99
N LYS A 5 19.71 -8.98 -2.05
CA LYS A 5 18.85 -9.42 -0.96
C LYS A 5 17.46 -9.71 -1.48
N LYS A 6 16.83 -10.77 -0.96
CA LYS A 6 15.46 -11.14 -1.35
C LYS A 6 14.46 -10.61 -0.34
N ILE A 7 13.49 -9.85 -0.80
CA ILE A 7 12.40 -9.31 0.02
C ILE A 7 11.11 -10.07 -0.27
N LEU A 8 10.47 -10.57 0.79
CA LEU A 8 9.12 -11.11 0.73
C LEU A 8 8.12 -9.97 0.98
N LEU A 9 7.37 -9.59 -0.04
CA LEU A 9 6.31 -8.59 0.06
C LEU A 9 4.97 -9.26 0.37
N LEU A 10 4.37 -8.91 1.49
CA LEU A 10 3.01 -9.30 1.89
C LEU A 10 2.08 -8.09 1.69
N SER A 11 1.26 -8.12 0.64
CA SER A 11 0.46 -6.96 0.21
C SER A 11 -0.66 -7.40 -0.73
N ASP A 12 -1.55 -6.45 -1.09
CA ASP A 12 -2.45 -6.67 -2.23
C ASP A 12 -1.64 -6.99 -3.49
N ASP A 13 -2.17 -7.86 -4.34
CA ASP A 13 -1.50 -8.23 -5.59
C ASP A 13 -1.18 -6.98 -6.43
N MET A 14 0.09 -6.76 -6.74
CA MET A 14 0.57 -5.55 -7.44
C MET A 14 0.00 -5.36 -8.86
N ARG A 15 -0.75 -6.35 -9.38
CA ARG A 15 -1.42 -6.28 -10.68
C ARG A 15 -2.86 -5.74 -10.57
N MET A 16 -3.39 -5.58 -9.34
CA MET A 16 -4.72 -5.03 -9.10
C MET A 16 -4.76 -3.51 -9.33
N SER A 17 -5.97 -3.01 -9.60
CA SER A 17 -6.25 -1.58 -9.64
C SER A 17 -6.66 -1.07 -8.24
N SER A 18 -5.69 -0.93 -7.34
CA SER A 18 -5.87 -0.34 -6.00
C SER A 18 -4.68 0.54 -5.64
N GLY A 19 -4.85 1.44 -4.68
CA GLY A 19 -3.77 2.29 -4.20
C GLY A 19 -2.60 1.47 -3.64
N ILE A 20 -2.91 0.43 -2.85
CA ILE A 20 -1.91 -0.48 -2.29
C ILE A 20 -1.15 -1.22 -3.41
N ALA A 21 -1.88 -1.78 -4.37
CA ALA A 21 -1.26 -2.49 -5.50
C ALA A 21 -0.35 -1.57 -6.34
N THR A 22 -0.80 -0.34 -6.61
CA THR A 22 -0.02 0.67 -7.34
C THR A 22 1.27 1.02 -6.61
N MET A 23 1.21 1.27 -5.31
CA MET A 23 2.39 1.57 -4.50
C MET A 23 3.30 0.36 -4.33
N SER A 24 2.76 -0.84 -4.13
CA SER A 24 3.53 -2.09 -4.12
C SER A 24 4.33 -2.25 -5.41
N LYS A 25 3.68 -2.04 -6.55
CA LYS A 25 4.32 -2.12 -7.85
C LYS A 25 5.42 -1.05 -8.02
N ALA A 26 5.15 0.20 -7.62
CA ALA A 26 6.12 1.28 -7.69
C ALA A 26 7.35 1.01 -6.82
N LEU A 27 7.14 0.51 -5.60
CA LEU A 27 8.21 0.12 -4.68
C LEU A 27 9.08 -1.00 -5.28
N VAL A 28 8.46 -2.07 -5.77
CA VAL A 28 9.16 -3.18 -6.41
C VAL A 28 9.96 -2.67 -7.60
N MET A 29 9.33 -1.97 -8.55
CA MET A 29 10.00 -1.48 -9.76
C MET A 29 11.15 -0.50 -9.47
N GLY A 30 10.97 0.37 -8.46
CA GLY A 30 11.97 1.37 -8.09
C GLY A 30 13.21 0.82 -7.39
N THR A 31 13.17 -0.44 -6.94
CA THR A 31 14.25 -1.05 -6.14
C THR A 31 14.82 -2.33 -6.74
N LEU A 32 14.51 -2.63 -8.02
CA LEU A 32 14.98 -3.84 -8.71
C LEU A 32 16.49 -3.92 -8.88
N ASN A 33 17.19 -2.80 -8.84
CA ASN A 33 18.66 -2.79 -8.87
C ASN A 33 19.29 -3.33 -7.57
N GLU A 34 18.53 -3.29 -6.47
CA GLU A 34 19.04 -3.59 -5.12
C GLU A 34 18.52 -4.90 -4.57
N TYR A 35 17.25 -5.26 -4.91
CA TYR A 35 16.54 -6.38 -4.32
C TYR A 35 15.91 -7.31 -5.35
N ASP A 36 15.90 -8.61 -5.00
CA ASP A 36 15.01 -9.60 -5.60
C ASP A 36 13.69 -9.62 -4.84
N TRP A 37 12.58 -9.75 -5.55
CA TRP A 37 11.26 -9.68 -4.95
C TRP A 37 10.46 -10.96 -5.10
N PHE A 38 9.86 -11.41 -4.01
CA PHE A 38 8.82 -12.41 -3.99
C PHE A 38 7.58 -11.81 -3.34
N GLN A 39 6.44 -11.77 -4.02
CA GLN A 39 5.20 -11.24 -3.45
C GLN A 39 4.19 -12.36 -3.17
N VAL A 40 3.57 -12.35 -1.98
CA VAL A 40 2.23 -12.95 -1.81
C VAL A 40 1.23 -11.89 -2.23
N GLY A 41 0.70 -12.04 -3.44
CA GLY A 41 -0.29 -11.15 -4.03
C GLY A 41 -1.68 -11.45 -3.48
N ALA A 42 -2.03 -10.79 -2.37
CA ALA A 42 -3.28 -11.02 -1.63
C ALA A 42 -4.51 -10.36 -2.30
N ALA A 43 -5.68 -10.66 -1.76
CA ALA A 43 -6.97 -10.06 -2.10
C ALA A 43 -7.44 -10.23 -3.54
N ILE A 44 -6.81 -11.11 -4.32
CA ILE A 44 -7.14 -11.31 -5.74
C ILE A 44 -7.82 -12.65 -6.00
N LYS A 45 -8.88 -12.64 -6.80
CA LYS A 45 -9.46 -13.85 -7.41
C LYS A 45 -8.78 -14.10 -8.75
N HIS A 46 -7.74 -14.91 -8.75
CA HIS A 46 -6.95 -15.20 -9.95
C HIS A 46 -7.02 -16.67 -10.32
N PRO A 47 -7.10 -17.05 -11.62
CA PRO A 47 -7.13 -18.46 -12.05
C PRO A 47 -5.86 -19.22 -11.64
N ASP A 48 -4.72 -18.55 -11.57
CA ASP A 48 -3.45 -19.14 -11.12
C ASP A 48 -3.21 -19.03 -9.62
N LYS A 49 -4.26 -18.92 -8.81
CA LYS A 49 -4.16 -18.95 -7.35
C LYS A 49 -3.31 -20.14 -6.90
N GLY A 50 -2.32 -19.86 -6.03
CA GLY A 50 -1.43 -20.86 -5.47
C GLY A 50 -0.30 -21.33 -6.41
N LYS A 51 -0.19 -20.76 -7.60
CA LYS A 51 0.95 -20.99 -8.51
C LYS A 51 1.90 -19.81 -8.49
N VAL A 52 3.19 -20.06 -8.37
CA VAL A 52 4.20 -19.03 -8.50
C VAL A 52 4.32 -18.59 -9.96
N LEU A 53 4.13 -17.32 -10.22
CA LEU A 53 4.31 -16.70 -11.53
C LEU A 53 5.59 -15.90 -11.53
N ASP A 54 6.40 -16.07 -12.57
CA ASP A 54 7.63 -15.31 -12.77
C ASP A 54 7.33 -14.07 -13.63
N LEU A 55 7.52 -12.89 -13.08
CA LEU A 55 7.33 -11.60 -13.74
C LEU A 55 8.65 -10.94 -14.13
N SER A 56 9.78 -11.61 -13.95
CA SER A 56 11.12 -11.02 -14.14
C SER A 56 11.30 -10.43 -15.53
N VAL A 57 10.95 -11.17 -16.57
CA VAL A 57 11.09 -10.70 -17.98
C VAL A 57 10.23 -9.46 -18.26
N ASP A 58 9.01 -9.40 -17.75
CA ASP A 58 8.16 -8.20 -17.90
C ASP A 58 8.76 -6.99 -17.17
N MET A 59 9.28 -7.19 -15.95
CA MET A 59 9.93 -6.16 -15.16
C MET A 59 11.23 -5.66 -15.80
N GLN A 60 12.06 -6.56 -16.34
CA GLN A 60 13.26 -6.20 -17.11
C GLN A 60 12.92 -5.29 -18.29
N LYS A 61 11.90 -5.65 -19.06
CA LYS A 61 11.45 -4.84 -20.20
C LYS A 61 10.92 -3.46 -19.79
N ARG A 62 10.24 -3.38 -18.66
CA ARG A 62 9.63 -2.11 -18.17
C ARG A 62 10.63 -1.17 -17.55
N THR A 63 11.64 -1.70 -16.89
CA THR A 63 12.56 -0.89 -16.07
C THR A 63 13.96 -0.78 -16.67
N GLY A 64 14.33 -1.67 -17.61
CA GLY A 64 15.68 -1.75 -18.15
C GLY A 64 16.69 -2.43 -17.20
N VAL A 65 16.25 -2.97 -16.06
CA VAL A 65 17.10 -3.68 -15.10
C VAL A 65 17.24 -5.13 -15.55
N GLU A 66 18.37 -5.47 -16.18
CA GLU A 66 18.60 -6.76 -16.85
C GLU A 66 18.55 -7.97 -15.89
N ASP A 67 19.00 -7.79 -14.65
CA ASP A 67 19.04 -8.82 -13.61
C ASP A 67 17.86 -8.75 -12.64
N ALA A 68 16.76 -8.07 -13.02
CA ALA A 68 15.56 -8.01 -12.20
C ALA A 68 14.95 -9.39 -11.99
N SER A 69 14.66 -9.71 -10.72
CA SER A 69 14.01 -10.95 -10.31
C SER A 69 12.75 -10.62 -9.50
N VAL A 70 11.60 -10.96 -10.07
CA VAL A 70 10.28 -10.73 -9.44
C VAL A 70 9.39 -11.93 -9.63
N LYS A 71 8.97 -12.54 -8.53
CA LYS A 71 7.98 -13.62 -8.52
C LYS A 71 6.77 -13.22 -7.71
N ILE A 72 5.61 -13.72 -8.09
CA ILE A 72 4.35 -13.49 -7.38
C ILE A 72 3.57 -14.77 -7.21
N LEU A 73 3.00 -14.94 -6.03
CA LEU A 73 2.07 -16.00 -5.68
C LEU A 73 0.69 -15.38 -5.46
N PRO A 74 -0.23 -15.44 -6.45
CA PRO A 74 -1.58 -14.93 -6.27
C PRO A 74 -2.33 -15.73 -5.20
N TRP A 75 -3.00 -15.02 -4.28
CA TRP A 75 -3.73 -15.66 -3.21
C TRP A 75 -5.11 -15.03 -2.99
N ASN A 76 -6.13 -15.86 -2.83
CA ASN A 76 -7.46 -15.40 -2.49
C ASN A 76 -7.57 -15.20 -0.97
N GLY A 77 -7.78 -13.95 -0.53
CA GLY A 77 -7.67 -13.54 0.87
C GLY A 77 -6.24 -13.11 1.20
N TYR A 78 -5.82 -13.28 2.43
CA TYR A 78 -4.58 -12.68 2.96
C TYR A 78 -3.57 -13.71 3.47
N GLY A 79 -3.64 -14.94 2.99
CA GLY A 79 -2.72 -16.00 3.39
C GLY A 79 -3.02 -16.60 4.75
N ASN A 80 -2.05 -17.36 5.28
CA ASN A 80 -2.06 -17.95 6.61
C ASN A 80 -0.63 -18.37 7.03
N ALA A 81 -0.47 -18.78 8.27
CA ALA A 81 0.80 -19.20 8.85
C ALA A 81 1.49 -20.32 8.07
N ASP A 82 0.75 -21.35 7.64
CA ASP A 82 1.34 -22.50 6.95
C ASP A 82 1.86 -22.13 5.56
N LEU A 83 1.14 -21.25 4.85
CA LEU A 83 1.62 -20.68 3.58
C LEU A 83 2.94 -19.94 3.79
N LEU A 84 3.01 -19.09 4.83
CA LEU A 84 4.23 -18.36 5.12
C LEU A 84 5.40 -19.29 5.43
N ARG A 85 5.22 -20.31 6.26
CA ARG A 85 6.26 -21.32 6.56
C ARG A 85 6.78 -22.00 5.30
N GLN A 86 5.89 -22.36 4.36
CA GLN A 86 6.28 -22.95 3.08
C GLN A 86 7.15 -21.97 2.26
N ILE A 87 6.75 -20.69 2.19
CA ILE A 87 7.50 -19.67 1.47
C ILE A 87 8.85 -19.40 2.14
N MET A 88 8.88 -19.25 3.46
CA MET A 88 10.12 -19.05 4.22
C MET A 88 11.12 -20.17 3.96
N ASN A 89 10.67 -21.41 3.94
CA ASN A 89 11.50 -22.58 3.68
C ASN A 89 12.03 -22.66 2.23
N SER A 90 11.17 -22.33 1.24
CA SER A 90 11.51 -22.45 -0.18
C SER A 90 12.27 -21.23 -0.71
N GLU A 91 11.84 -20.01 -0.37
CA GLU A 91 12.39 -18.77 -0.92
C GLU A 91 13.49 -18.16 -0.06
N LYS A 92 13.50 -18.43 1.23
CA LYS A 92 14.49 -17.95 2.22
C LYS A 92 14.72 -16.42 2.08
N PRO A 93 13.69 -15.61 2.31
CA PRO A 93 13.84 -14.17 2.18
C PRO A 93 14.78 -13.59 3.25
N ASP A 94 15.48 -12.51 2.90
CA ASP A 94 16.33 -11.76 3.82
C ASP A 94 15.53 -10.79 4.70
N ALA A 95 14.31 -10.44 4.29
CA ALA A 95 13.37 -9.64 5.08
C ALA A 95 11.93 -9.85 4.59
N ILE A 96 10.97 -9.64 5.48
CA ILE A 96 9.55 -9.52 5.14
C ILE A 96 9.19 -8.04 5.15
N LEU A 97 8.53 -7.56 4.09
CA LEU A 97 7.89 -6.27 4.05
C LEU A 97 6.37 -6.46 3.98
N HIS A 98 5.67 -6.04 5.01
CA HIS A 98 4.21 -5.98 5.02
C HIS A 98 3.74 -4.58 4.59
N PHE A 99 2.79 -4.52 3.66
CA PHE A 99 2.22 -3.27 3.17
C PHE A 99 0.75 -3.44 2.83
N THR A 100 -0.12 -3.35 3.81
CA THR A 100 -1.59 -3.22 3.73
C THR A 100 -2.16 -3.06 5.14
N ASP A 101 -3.48 -3.22 5.31
CA ASP A 101 -4.15 -3.15 6.61
C ASP A 101 -3.76 -4.36 7.49
N PRO A 102 -3.24 -4.15 8.71
CA PRO A 102 -2.73 -5.23 9.55
C PRO A 102 -3.82 -6.17 10.05
N HIS A 103 -5.07 -5.73 10.11
CA HIS A 103 -6.19 -6.52 10.60
C HIS A 103 -6.48 -7.78 9.78
N TYR A 104 -6.08 -7.80 8.52
CA TYR A 104 -6.20 -8.98 7.67
C TYR A 104 -5.03 -9.94 7.82
N TRP A 105 -3.97 -9.54 8.53
CA TRP A 105 -2.70 -10.25 8.65
C TRP A 105 -2.34 -10.55 10.12
N THR A 106 -3.33 -10.68 11.02
CA THR A 106 -3.08 -10.92 12.46
C THR A 106 -2.17 -12.11 12.69
N TRP A 107 -2.37 -13.18 11.93
CA TRP A 107 -1.56 -14.39 11.98
C TRP A 107 -0.07 -14.14 11.69
N LEU A 108 0.30 -13.12 10.90
CA LEU A 108 1.69 -12.72 10.65
C LEU A 108 2.36 -12.26 11.92
N TYR A 109 1.68 -11.40 12.66
CA TYR A 109 2.19 -10.82 13.90
C TYR A 109 2.20 -11.82 15.05
N ASP A 110 1.26 -12.77 15.06
CA ASP A 110 1.25 -13.87 16.02
C ASP A 110 2.46 -14.82 15.82
N MET A 111 3.06 -14.82 14.63
CA MET A 111 4.26 -15.59 14.28
C MET A 111 5.58 -14.82 14.46
N GLU A 112 5.58 -13.61 15.01
CA GLU A 112 6.77 -12.74 15.04
C GLU A 112 8.03 -13.46 15.53
N HIS A 113 7.93 -14.24 16.60
CA HIS A 113 9.07 -14.95 17.20
C HIS A 113 9.66 -15.98 16.23
N GLU A 114 8.81 -16.76 15.57
CA GLU A 114 9.23 -17.76 14.58
C GLU A 114 9.91 -17.12 13.37
N ILE A 115 9.31 -16.04 12.85
CA ILE A 115 9.82 -15.33 11.67
C ILE A 115 11.18 -14.70 11.96
N ARG A 116 11.32 -14.04 13.12
CA ARG A 116 12.50 -13.29 13.49
C ARG A 116 13.73 -14.15 13.79
N GLU A 117 13.57 -15.47 13.93
CA GLU A 117 14.70 -16.42 13.91
C GLU A 117 15.40 -16.44 12.54
N SER A 118 14.73 -16.06 11.47
CA SER A 118 15.23 -16.13 10.10
C SER A 118 15.46 -14.77 9.46
N CYS A 119 14.55 -13.81 9.64
CA CYS A 119 14.67 -12.48 9.03
C CYS A 119 13.79 -11.43 9.76
N PRO A 120 14.10 -10.14 9.61
CA PRO A 120 13.32 -9.06 10.20
C PRO A 120 11.96 -8.90 9.52
N ILE A 121 10.99 -8.35 10.31
CA ILE A 121 9.68 -7.94 9.84
C ILE A 121 9.66 -6.42 9.73
N LEU A 122 9.42 -5.92 8.53
CA LEU A 122 9.27 -4.52 8.21
C LEU A 122 7.79 -4.24 7.88
N TYR A 123 7.23 -3.17 8.41
CA TYR A 123 5.86 -2.81 8.10
C TYR A 123 5.78 -1.38 7.56
N TYR A 124 5.31 -1.24 6.33
CA TYR A 124 4.99 0.06 5.73
C TYR A 124 3.51 0.35 5.99
N THR A 125 3.25 1.15 7.02
CA THR A 125 1.89 1.37 7.55
C THR A 125 1.16 2.50 6.85
N ILE A 126 -0.13 2.26 6.60
CA ILE A 126 -1.05 3.16 5.90
C ILE A 126 -2.11 3.77 6.82
N TRP A 127 -2.00 3.58 8.14
CA TRP A 127 -3.02 4.02 9.08
C TRP A 127 -3.17 5.55 9.10
N ASP A 128 -4.38 6.04 8.86
CA ASP A 128 -4.69 7.46 8.65
C ASP A 128 -5.85 7.96 9.52
N ASP A 129 -6.32 7.17 10.49
CA ASP A 129 -7.47 7.51 11.33
C ASP A 129 -7.10 7.86 12.77
N LEU A 130 -7.92 8.69 13.41
CA LEU A 130 -7.82 9.12 14.81
C LEU A 130 -9.13 8.78 15.54
N PRO A 131 -9.07 8.58 16.87
CA PRO A 131 -7.93 8.68 17.80
C PRO A 131 -6.86 7.61 17.57
N ASP A 132 -5.68 7.79 18.20
CA ASP A 132 -4.56 6.86 18.06
C ASP A 132 -5.03 5.41 18.31
N PRO A 133 -4.77 4.48 17.37
CA PRO A 133 -5.31 3.13 17.41
C PRO A 133 -4.52 2.24 18.37
N LEU A 134 -4.80 2.32 19.66
CA LEU A 134 -4.13 1.51 20.69
C LEU A 134 -4.19 0.00 20.38
N TYR A 135 -5.25 -0.44 19.72
CA TYR A 135 -5.42 -1.83 19.29
C TYR A 135 -4.45 -2.25 18.18
N ASN A 136 -3.81 -1.32 17.47
CA ASN A 136 -2.76 -1.62 16.50
C ASN A 136 -1.36 -1.72 17.13
N ARG A 137 -1.21 -1.36 18.40
CA ARG A 137 0.08 -1.32 19.07
C ARG A 137 0.84 -2.64 18.95
N ASN A 138 0.17 -3.77 19.15
CA ASN A 138 0.80 -5.09 19.08
C ASN A 138 1.39 -5.37 17.69
N TYR A 139 0.75 -4.92 16.61
CA TYR A 139 1.27 -5.07 15.25
C TYR A 139 2.56 -4.27 15.05
N TYR A 140 2.60 -3.04 15.57
CA TYR A 140 3.80 -2.21 15.48
C TYR A 140 4.96 -2.78 16.29
N GLU A 141 4.66 -3.25 17.50
CA GLU A 141 5.65 -3.85 18.40
C GLU A 141 6.21 -5.19 17.90
N SER A 142 5.50 -5.88 17.02
CA SER A 142 5.95 -7.13 16.39
C SER A 142 6.91 -6.90 15.21
N CYS A 143 7.13 -5.65 14.81
CA CYS A 143 8.00 -5.31 13.68
C CYS A 143 9.36 -4.83 14.15
N ASP A 144 10.37 -4.97 13.31
CA ASP A 144 11.71 -4.43 13.53
C ASP A 144 11.85 -3.01 13.00
N TRP A 145 11.02 -2.66 11.99
CA TRP A 145 11.00 -1.33 11.39
C TRP A 145 9.60 -0.97 10.90
N LEU A 146 9.26 0.32 11.02
CA LEU A 146 7.98 0.89 10.62
C LEU A 146 8.21 2.08 9.69
N GLY A 147 7.69 2.00 8.47
CA GLY A 147 7.60 3.12 7.54
C GLY A 147 6.20 3.74 7.58
N ALA A 148 6.13 5.06 7.72
CA ALA A 148 4.88 5.79 7.78
C ALA A 148 4.65 6.60 6.50
N ILE A 149 3.51 6.38 5.84
CA ILE A 149 3.17 7.01 4.55
C ILE A 149 2.90 8.51 4.63
N SER A 150 2.61 9.03 5.81
CA SER A 150 2.28 10.43 6.02
C SER A 150 2.82 10.95 7.35
N ARG A 151 2.88 12.27 7.53
CA ARG A 151 3.24 12.87 8.80
C ARG A 151 2.26 12.53 9.91
N GLN A 152 0.97 12.38 9.60
CA GLN A 152 -0.05 11.93 10.54
C GLN A 152 0.25 10.50 10.99
N THR A 153 0.45 9.57 10.05
CA THR A 153 0.81 8.18 10.33
C THR A 153 2.09 8.09 11.14
N TYR A 154 3.12 8.88 10.78
CA TYR A 154 4.38 8.95 11.55
C TYR A 154 4.15 9.37 12.99
N GLY A 155 3.32 10.42 13.23
CA GLY A 155 2.97 10.88 14.57
C GLY A 155 2.23 9.82 15.38
N ILE A 156 1.25 9.12 14.77
CA ILE A 156 0.50 8.03 15.41
C ILE A 156 1.45 6.90 15.83
N VAL A 157 2.24 6.41 14.88
CA VAL A 157 3.17 5.29 15.14
C VAL A 157 4.20 5.64 16.20
N SER A 158 4.80 6.84 16.11
CA SER A 158 5.80 7.31 17.10
C SER A 158 5.22 7.40 18.51
N ARG A 159 3.99 7.89 18.65
CA ARG A 159 3.32 7.94 19.97
C ARG A 159 3.03 6.55 20.51
N LEU A 160 2.52 5.64 19.67
CA LEU A 160 2.18 4.29 20.10
C LEU A 160 3.42 3.46 20.47
N THR A 161 4.49 3.57 19.69
CA THR A 161 5.74 2.85 19.97
C THR A 161 6.52 3.45 21.14
N SER A 162 6.34 4.73 21.46
CA SER A 162 6.92 5.34 22.67
C SER A 162 6.34 4.81 23.98
N LEU A 163 5.16 4.16 23.93
CA LEU A 163 4.50 3.56 25.09
C LEU A 163 4.94 2.11 25.35
N THR A 164 5.80 1.55 24.48
CA THR A 164 6.23 0.16 24.62
C THR A 164 7.32 0.02 25.68
N ASP A 165 7.25 -1.08 26.41
CA ASP A 165 8.27 -1.58 27.34
C ASP A 165 9.03 -2.78 26.78
N LYS A 166 8.74 -3.19 25.53
CA LYS A 166 9.47 -4.28 24.86
C LYS A 166 10.94 -3.92 24.65
N PRO A 167 11.89 -4.79 25.05
CA PRO A 167 13.35 -4.52 24.93
C PRO A 167 13.82 -4.34 23.49
N THR A 168 13.10 -4.89 22.52
CA THR A 168 13.41 -4.80 21.10
C THR A 168 13.12 -3.40 20.52
N TRP A 169 12.25 -2.64 21.16
CA TRP A 169 11.96 -1.25 20.82
C TRP A 169 12.73 -0.31 21.71
N LYS A 170 13.55 0.53 21.11
CA LYS A 170 14.18 1.64 21.84
C LYS A 170 13.33 2.88 21.55
N PRO A 171 12.55 3.37 22.53
CA PRO A 171 11.88 4.65 22.39
C PRO A 171 12.91 5.69 21.93
N HIS A 172 12.65 6.38 20.83
CA HIS A 172 13.57 7.35 20.22
C HIS A 172 14.72 6.79 19.36
N SER A 173 14.70 5.53 18.92
CA SER A 173 15.61 5.14 17.84
C SER A 173 15.03 5.62 16.50
N ASP A 174 15.54 6.72 15.98
CA ASP A 174 15.09 7.37 14.74
C ASP A 174 15.11 6.44 13.51
N TRP A 175 15.81 5.32 13.60
CA TRP A 175 15.90 4.34 12.52
C TRP A 175 14.74 3.34 12.49
N GLN A 176 14.07 3.07 13.62
CA GLN A 176 12.99 2.08 13.69
C GLN A 176 11.65 2.62 13.16
N VAL A 177 11.43 3.92 13.24
CA VAL A 177 10.25 4.58 12.68
C VAL A 177 10.70 5.65 11.70
N ALA A 178 10.33 5.49 10.44
CA ALA A 178 10.71 6.40 9.37
C ALA A 178 9.49 7.04 8.70
N TYR A 179 9.61 8.32 8.36
CA TYR A 179 8.65 8.99 7.49
C TYR A 179 9.02 8.69 6.03
N VAL A 180 8.20 7.89 5.36
CA VAL A 180 8.37 7.50 3.96
C VAL A 180 7.09 7.84 3.20
N PRO A 181 6.95 9.06 2.69
CA PRO A 181 5.72 9.46 2.02
C PRO A 181 5.51 8.70 0.70
N HIS A 182 4.24 8.51 0.35
CA HIS A 182 3.91 8.05 -0.99
C HIS A 182 4.32 9.09 -2.02
N GLY A 183 4.97 8.63 -3.09
CA GLY A 183 5.23 9.41 -4.29
C GLY A 183 4.11 9.26 -5.31
N ILE A 184 4.17 10.06 -6.34
CA ILE A 184 3.35 9.92 -7.55
C ILE A 184 4.25 9.79 -8.78
N ASN A 185 3.75 9.11 -9.81
CA ASN A 185 4.44 9.04 -11.08
C ASN A 185 4.22 10.34 -11.86
N GLU A 186 5.21 11.20 -11.93
CA GLU A 186 5.15 12.50 -12.61
C GLU A 186 4.91 12.39 -14.12
N ASN A 187 5.22 11.26 -14.73
CA ASN A 187 4.93 11.01 -16.14
C ASN A 187 3.45 10.76 -16.40
N GLU A 188 2.74 10.19 -15.41
CA GLU A 188 1.30 9.91 -15.48
C GLU A 188 0.45 11.04 -14.90
N PHE A 189 0.91 11.64 -13.79
CA PHE A 189 0.20 12.67 -13.04
C PHE A 189 0.85 14.04 -13.26
N LYS A 190 0.60 14.63 -14.41
CA LYS A 190 1.07 15.97 -14.79
C LYS A 190 -0.07 16.80 -15.38
N PRO A 191 -0.01 18.13 -15.27
CA PRO A 191 -0.95 18.99 -15.96
C PRO A 191 -0.92 18.69 -17.46
N THR A 192 -2.08 18.37 -18.00
CA THR A 192 -2.26 18.13 -19.45
C THR A 192 -3.41 18.98 -19.94
N GLU A 193 -3.33 19.39 -21.22
CA GLU A 193 -4.48 20.01 -21.86
C GLU A 193 -5.60 18.99 -21.94
N VAL A 194 -6.74 19.34 -21.37
CA VAL A 194 -7.94 18.51 -21.47
C VAL A 194 -8.53 18.70 -22.85
N PRO A 195 -8.70 17.65 -23.67
CA PRO A 195 -9.34 17.77 -24.97
C PRO A 195 -10.70 18.45 -24.83
N SER A 196 -10.97 19.45 -25.63
CA SER A 196 -12.21 20.24 -25.59
C SER A 196 -13.46 19.37 -25.70
N ASP A 197 -13.41 18.33 -26.52
CA ASP A 197 -14.50 17.38 -26.70
C ASP A 197 -14.78 16.53 -25.45
N PHE A 198 -13.78 16.20 -24.63
CA PHE A 198 -14.00 15.49 -23.37
C PHE A 198 -14.78 16.36 -22.39
N ARG A 199 -14.36 17.63 -22.22
CA ARG A 199 -15.07 18.60 -21.38
C ARG A 199 -16.49 18.84 -21.89
N ASN A 200 -16.68 19.09 -23.18
CA ASN A 200 -17.97 19.29 -23.81
C ASN A 200 -18.89 18.08 -23.64
N LYS A 201 -18.35 16.87 -23.75
CA LYS A 201 -19.10 15.62 -23.53
C LYS A 201 -19.60 15.48 -22.10
N ILE A 202 -18.77 15.80 -21.12
CA ILE A 202 -19.15 15.72 -19.69
C ILE A 202 -20.16 16.80 -19.33
N LEU A 203 -19.96 18.03 -19.81
CA LEU A 203 -20.79 19.18 -19.48
C LEU A 203 -21.99 19.35 -20.43
N ALA A 204 -22.17 18.41 -21.38
CA ALA A 204 -23.21 18.47 -22.41
C ALA A 204 -23.23 19.80 -23.19
N GLY A 205 -22.06 20.40 -23.45
CA GLY A 205 -21.89 21.67 -24.14
C GLY A 205 -22.32 22.91 -23.35
N LYS A 206 -22.58 22.77 -22.05
CA LYS A 206 -22.94 23.89 -21.19
C LYS A 206 -21.71 24.50 -20.53
N GLU A 207 -21.78 25.78 -20.24
CA GLU A 207 -20.80 26.51 -19.44
C GLU A 207 -21.32 26.67 -18.01
N TYR A 208 -20.45 26.48 -17.05
CA TYR A 208 -20.73 26.64 -15.63
C TYR A 208 -19.63 27.46 -14.97
N ASP A 209 -19.96 28.29 -13.99
CA ASP A 209 -19.01 29.04 -13.19
C ASP A 209 -18.12 28.11 -12.36
N PHE A 210 -18.69 26.97 -11.89
CA PHE A 210 -18.02 25.99 -11.08
C PHE A 210 -18.30 24.58 -11.55
N VAL A 211 -17.27 23.72 -11.52
CA VAL A 211 -17.40 22.28 -11.75
C VAL A 211 -16.83 21.54 -10.55
N PHE A 212 -17.68 20.87 -9.80
CA PHE A 212 -17.30 20.04 -8.69
C PHE A 212 -17.12 18.60 -9.15
N PHE A 213 -15.94 18.06 -8.88
CA PHE A 213 -15.64 16.67 -9.19
C PHE A 213 -15.45 15.87 -7.90
N TRP A 214 -16.18 14.76 -7.80
CA TRP A 214 -16.01 13.81 -6.72
C TRP A 214 -16.01 12.39 -7.27
N SER A 215 -14.96 11.60 -6.97
CA SER A 215 -14.82 10.21 -7.39
C SER A 215 -14.42 9.35 -6.22
N ASN A 216 -15.28 8.41 -5.86
CA ASN A 216 -15.05 7.47 -4.78
C ASN A 216 -15.86 6.18 -4.97
N ARG A 217 -15.52 5.13 -4.18
CA ARG A 217 -16.41 3.97 -4.06
C ARG A 217 -17.72 4.39 -3.39
N ASN A 218 -18.85 3.85 -3.86
CA ASN A 218 -20.13 4.00 -3.19
C ASN A 218 -20.19 3.08 -1.96
N ILE A 219 -19.56 3.51 -0.87
CA ILE A 219 -19.56 2.84 0.43
C ILE A 219 -19.86 3.83 1.54
N ARG A 220 -20.43 3.35 2.65
CA ARG A 220 -20.86 4.18 3.78
C ARG A 220 -19.77 5.13 4.29
N ARG A 221 -18.55 4.66 4.44
CA ARG A 221 -17.38 5.46 4.90
C ARG A 221 -17.10 6.71 4.03
N LYS A 222 -17.46 6.67 2.75
CA LYS A 222 -17.23 7.79 1.80
C LYS A 222 -18.42 8.75 1.72
N GLN A 223 -19.52 8.44 2.36
CA GLN A 223 -20.69 9.30 2.56
C GLN A 223 -21.17 10.01 1.28
N PRO A 224 -21.45 9.27 0.19
CA PRO A 224 -21.86 9.88 -1.09
C PRO A 224 -23.12 10.72 -0.97
N SER A 225 -24.06 10.31 -0.12
CA SER A 225 -25.31 11.05 0.12
C SER A 225 -25.05 12.44 0.69
N ASP A 226 -24.12 12.56 1.64
CA ASP A 226 -23.80 13.84 2.29
C ASP A 226 -23.15 14.80 1.30
N VAL A 227 -22.26 14.27 0.43
CA VAL A 227 -21.64 15.07 -0.65
C VAL A 227 -22.72 15.62 -1.61
N ILE A 228 -23.67 14.77 -2.04
CA ILE A 228 -24.77 15.17 -2.93
C ILE A 228 -25.66 16.20 -2.25
N MET A 229 -26.00 16.00 -0.98
CA MET A 229 -26.84 16.95 -0.22
C MET A 229 -26.16 18.29 -0.03
N ALA A 230 -24.89 18.29 0.35
CA ALA A 230 -24.09 19.52 0.50
C ALA A 230 -23.99 20.29 -0.83
N PHE A 231 -23.76 19.58 -1.94
CA PHE A 231 -23.76 20.20 -3.25
C PHE A 231 -25.12 20.78 -3.64
N LYS A 232 -26.22 20.06 -3.34
CA LYS A 232 -27.55 20.56 -3.56
C LYS A 232 -27.83 21.87 -2.78
N GLU A 233 -27.48 21.89 -1.49
CA GLU A 233 -27.62 23.10 -0.67
C GLU A 233 -26.76 24.26 -1.19
N PHE A 234 -25.58 23.99 -1.69
CA PHE A 234 -24.75 24.98 -2.34
C PHE A 234 -25.46 25.56 -3.58
N CYS A 235 -25.96 24.72 -4.49
CA CYS A 235 -26.68 25.16 -5.68
C CYS A 235 -27.94 25.95 -5.35
N ASP A 236 -28.67 25.57 -4.30
CA ASP A 236 -29.88 26.29 -3.86
C ASP A 236 -29.55 27.71 -3.34
N LYS A 237 -28.33 27.91 -2.79
CA LYS A 237 -27.86 29.23 -2.30
C LYS A 237 -27.35 30.15 -3.38
N ILE A 238 -26.61 29.60 -4.38
CA ILE A 238 -25.98 30.45 -5.41
C ILE A 238 -26.81 30.58 -6.71
N GLY A 239 -27.81 29.75 -6.89
CA GLY A 239 -28.60 29.59 -8.12
C GLY A 239 -28.14 28.36 -8.93
N LYS A 240 -29.10 27.57 -9.40
CA LYS A 240 -28.86 26.31 -10.12
C LYS A 240 -28.23 26.46 -11.50
N ASP A 241 -28.29 27.66 -12.04
CA ASP A 241 -27.71 28.06 -13.33
C ASP A 241 -26.21 28.37 -13.26
N LYS A 242 -25.66 28.44 -12.05
CA LYS A 242 -24.26 28.76 -11.81
C LYS A 242 -23.38 27.55 -11.46
N ALA A 243 -23.99 26.38 -11.20
CA ALA A 243 -23.26 25.18 -10.79
C ALA A 243 -23.66 23.93 -11.59
#